data_25969c00c3efd47c1b690a5e7569588f
#
_entry.id   25969c00c3efd47c1b690a5e7569588f
#
_cell.length_a   1.000
_cell.length_b   1.000
_cell.length_c   1.000
_cell.angle_alpha   90.00
_cell.angle_beta   90.00
_cell.angle_gamma   90.00
#
_symmetry.space_group_name_H-M   'P 1'
#
loop_
_entity.id
_entity.type
_entity.pdbx_description
1 polymer ?
#
loop_
_entity_poly.entity_id
_entity_poly.type
_entity_poly.pdbx_seq_one_letter_code
_entity_poly.pdbx_strand_id
1 'polypeptide(L)'
;MALNLMYITNDPAVAQIAEQAGVDWIFVDMEFIGKDDRQGGLDTVQNHHTIEDIRNIKNVVKKAKILVRVNPIHKVHNGYFDSKDEIDAAVEAGADILMLPFFHTVQEVTDFVGYVKDSSKKHGRKVQTCLLLETPEAAILLDEILNVSGVDMIHIGLNDLHLAMGMKFMFQLLTDGIVEQLTRKILAKGIPFGFGGIA
;
A
#
# COMPACT_ATOMS: atom_id res chain seq x y z
N MET A 1 19.35 -1.08 -12.00
CA MET A 1 17.93 -1.08 -11.61
C MET A 1 17.58 0.36 -11.21
N ALA A 2 16.56 0.98 -11.81
CA ALA A 2 16.12 2.30 -11.40
C ALA A 2 15.23 2.18 -10.15
N LEU A 3 15.33 3.12 -9.21
CA LEU A 3 14.42 3.22 -8.08
C LEU A 3 13.15 3.95 -8.53
N ASN A 4 11.99 3.49 -8.09
CA ASN A 4 10.75 4.23 -8.19
C ASN A 4 10.56 5.06 -6.92
N LEU A 5 10.34 6.36 -7.09
CA LEU A 5 10.10 7.30 -5.99
C LEU A 5 8.60 7.50 -5.79
N MET A 6 8.16 7.45 -4.52
CA MET A 6 6.78 7.74 -4.13
C MET A 6 6.71 9.03 -3.33
N TYR A 7 5.65 9.83 -3.55
CA TYR A 7 5.37 11.03 -2.78
C TYR A 7 3.91 11.07 -2.34
N ILE A 8 3.69 11.21 -1.03
CA ILE A 8 2.34 11.26 -0.44
C ILE A 8 1.79 12.67 -0.54
N THR A 9 0.65 12.82 -1.22
CA THR A 9 -0.11 14.07 -1.25
C THR A 9 -1.51 13.85 -1.79
N ASN A 10 -2.47 14.67 -1.33
CA ASN A 10 -3.79 14.84 -1.95
C ASN A 10 -3.97 16.23 -2.58
N ASP A 11 -2.95 17.09 -2.53
CA ASP A 11 -2.95 18.40 -3.18
C ASP A 11 -2.55 18.27 -4.65
N PRO A 12 -3.44 18.63 -5.60
CA PRO A 12 -3.15 18.55 -7.03
C PRO A 12 -1.96 19.39 -7.47
N ALA A 13 -1.73 20.57 -6.86
CA ALA A 13 -0.60 21.42 -7.21
C ALA A 13 0.73 20.81 -6.76
N VAL A 14 0.75 20.25 -5.56
CA VAL A 14 1.92 19.51 -5.04
C VAL A 14 2.19 18.26 -5.88
N ALA A 15 1.16 17.52 -6.29
CA ALA A 15 1.30 16.36 -7.15
C ALA A 15 1.93 16.69 -8.50
N GLN A 16 1.54 17.82 -9.13
CA GLN A 16 2.16 18.29 -10.36
C GLN A 16 3.64 18.67 -10.18
N ILE A 17 3.98 19.32 -9.08
CA ILE A 17 5.38 19.66 -8.76
C ILE A 17 6.20 18.38 -8.56
N ALA A 18 5.67 17.41 -7.81
CA ALA A 18 6.33 16.13 -7.58
C ALA A 18 6.55 15.36 -8.89
N GLU A 19 5.54 15.30 -9.76
CA GLU A 19 5.68 14.68 -11.09
C GLU A 19 6.75 15.38 -11.95
N GLN A 20 6.77 16.71 -11.97
CA GLN A 20 7.77 17.49 -12.70
C GLN A 20 9.19 17.27 -12.15
N ALA A 21 9.31 17.03 -10.84
CA ALA A 21 10.57 16.67 -10.19
C ALA A 21 11.02 15.23 -10.46
N GLY A 22 10.21 14.42 -11.16
CA GLY A 22 10.56 13.05 -11.55
C GLY A 22 10.10 11.98 -10.56
N VAL A 23 9.11 12.27 -9.71
CA VAL A 23 8.46 11.26 -8.87
C VAL A 23 7.66 10.30 -9.75
N ASP A 24 7.83 9.01 -9.54
CA ASP A 24 7.21 7.96 -10.35
C ASP A 24 5.76 7.69 -9.93
N TRP A 25 5.47 7.78 -8.62
CA TRP A 25 4.14 7.47 -8.07
C TRP A 25 3.67 8.55 -7.09
N ILE A 26 2.47 9.09 -7.33
CA ILE A 26 1.76 9.91 -6.35
C ILE A 26 0.96 8.98 -5.46
N PHE A 27 1.18 9.08 -4.15
CA PHE A 27 0.61 8.20 -3.16
C PHE A 27 -0.57 8.90 -2.47
N VAL A 28 -1.78 8.38 -2.68
CA VAL A 28 -3.01 8.79 -2.00
C VAL A 28 -3.28 7.79 -0.87
N ASP A 29 -3.29 8.27 0.37
CA ASP A 29 -3.41 7.43 1.57
C ASP A 29 -4.80 7.52 2.17
N MET A 30 -5.64 6.52 1.91
CA MET A 30 -7.01 6.46 2.44
C MET A 30 -7.11 5.58 3.71
N GLU A 31 -5.98 5.06 4.23
CA GLU A 31 -6.01 4.22 5.40
C GLU A 31 -6.35 5.00 6.67
N PHE A 32 -7.44 4.64 7.34
CA PHE A 32 -7.83 5.18 8.65
C PHE A 32 -8.37 4.12 9.61
N ILE A 33 -8.93 2.99 9.11
CA ILE A 33 -9.54 1.95 9.96
C ILE A 33 -8.46 1.29 10.82
N GLY A 34 -8.63 1.38 12.15
CA GLY A 34 -7.71 0.83 13.13
C GLY A 34 -6.37 1.57 13.29
N LYS A 35 -6.15 2.67 12.55
CA LYS A 35 -4.89 3.43 12.60
C LYS A 35 -4.74 4.17 13.94
N ASP A 36 -5.82 4.75 14.45
CA ASP A 36 -5.83 5.44 15.75
C ASP A 36 -5.46 4.52 16.91
N ASP A 37 -5.92 3.27 16.88
CA ASP A 37 -5.62 2.27 17.92
C ASP A 37 -4.15 1.84 17.90
N ARG A 38 -3.51 1.81 16.73
CA ARG A 38 -2.11 1.39 16.53
C ARG A 38 -1.10 2.50 16.76
N GLN A 39 -1.45 3.73 16.36
CA GLN A 39 -0.55 4.88 16.35
C GLN A 39 -1.02 6.00 17.29
N GLY A 40 -2.09 5.80 18.05
CA GLY A 40 -2.61 6.76 19.03
C GLY A 40 -1.57 7.13 20.08
N GLY A 41 -1.13 8.40 20.05
CA GLY A 41 -0.09 8.92 20.95
C GLY A 41 1.33 8.94 20.35
N LEU A 42 1.53 8.49 19.13
CA LEU A 42 2.77 8.68 18.38
C LEU A 42 2.68 9.98 17.54
N ASP A 43 3.80 10.69 17.43
CA ASP A 43 3.91 11.89 16.58
C ASP A 43 4.07 11.45 15.09
N THR A 44 2.99 10.88 14.54
CA THR A 44 2.93 10.41 13.15
C THR A 44 1.90 11.20 12.38
N VAL A 45 2.22 11.54 11.12
CA VAL A 45 1.27 12.22 10.23
C VAL A 45 0.20 11.21 9.82
N GLN A 46 -1.06 11.46 10.23
CA GLN A 46 -2.21 10.70 9.78
C GLN A 46 -2.86 11.41 8.59
N ASN A 47 -2.91 10.76 7.45
CA ASN A 47 -3.61 11.26 6.28
C ASN A 47 -5.07 10.81 6.32
N HIS A 48 -5.95 11.64 5.77
CA HIS A 48 -7.38 11.36 5.59
C HIS A 48 -7.79 11.64 4.14
N HIS A 49 -7.05 11.02 3.20
CA HIS A 49 -7.37 11.20 1.79
C HIS A 49 -8.65 10.42 1.42
N THR A 50 -9.30 10.84 0.36
CA THR A 50 -10.61 10.36 -0.06
C THR A 50 -10.60 9.85 -1.51
N ILE A 51 -11.67 9.19 -1.92
CA ILE A 51 -11.90 8.82 -3.33
C ILE A 51 -11.90 10.06 -4.25
N GLU A 52 -12.39 11.19 -3.75
CA GLU A 52 -12.39 12.44 -4.54
C GLU A 52 -10.97 12.98 -4.76
N ASP A 53 -10.08 12.80 -3.77
CA ASP A 53 -8.68 13.17 -3.94
C ASP A 53 -8.00 12.36 -5.05
N ILE A 54 -8.35 11.06 -5.20
CA ILE A 54 -7.85 10.24 -6.33
C ILE A 54 -8.25 10.88 -7.67
N ARG A 55 -9.52 11.28 -7.83
CA ARG A 55 -10.01 11.94 -9.05
C ARG A 55 -9.30 13.25 -9.32
N ASN A 56 -9.15 14.07 -8.28
CA ASN A 56 -8.47 15.37 -8.38
C ASN A 56 -7.01 15.22 -8.81
N ILE A 57 -6.28 14.28 -8.21
CA ILE A 57 -4.90 13.96 -8.62
C ILE A 57 -4.86 13.41 -10.05
N LYS A 58 -5.79 12.49 -10.42
CA LYS A 58 -5.85 11.90 -11.77
C LYS A 58 -6.06 12.94 -12.87
N ASN A 59 -6.78 14.00 -12.58
CA ASN A 59 -7.05 15.07 -13.54
C ASN A 59 -5.78 15.87 -13.90
N VAL A 60 -4.83 15.98 -12.99
CA VAL A 60 -3.65 16.85 -13.14
C VAL A 60 -2.36 16.08 -13.45
N VAL A 61 -2.20 14.87 -12.94
CA VAL A 61 -1.02 14.02 -13.17
C VAL A 61 -1.14 13.31 -14.51
N LYS A 62 -0.04 13.28 -15.30
CA LYS A 62 -0.03 12.75 -16.68
C LYS A 62 0.93 11.58 -16.88
N LYS A 63 2.02 11.52 -16.12
CA LYS A 63 3.11 10.53 -16.28
C LYS A 63 3.22 9.62 -15.06
N ALA A 64 3.19 10.21 -13.85
CA ALA A 64 3.28 9.43 -12.63
C ALA A 64 2.04 8.56 -12.46
N LYS A 65 2.23 7.36 -11.90
CA LYS A 65 1.11 6.50 -11.52
C LYS A 65 0.49 6.97 -10.21
N ILE A 66 -0.77 6.67 -10.03
CA ILE A 66 -1.46 6.90 -8.76
C ILE A 66 -1.48 5.60 -7.98
N LEU A 67 -0.74 5.56 -6.88
CA LEU A 67 -0.80 4.50 -5.89
C LEU A 67 -1.79 4.91 -4.80
N VAL A 68 -2.74 4.04 -4.49
CA VAL A 68 -3.73 4.27 -3.45
C VAL A 68 -3.59 3.20 -2.38
N ARG A 69 -3.32 3.60 -1.13
CA ARG A 69 -3.41 2.71 0.02
C ARG A 69 -4.86 2.72 0.48
N VAL A 70 -5.52 1.56 0.34
CA VAL A 70 -6.87 1.31 0.85
C VAL A 70 -6.82 0.96 2.33
N ASN A 71 -7.98 0.77 2.97
CA ASN A 71 -8.02 0.24 4.33
C ASN A 71 -7.65 -1.26 4.38
N PRO A 72 -7.23 -1.80 5.54
CA PRO A 72 -7.14 -3.24 5.75
C PRO A 72 -8.44 -3.94 5.36
N ILE A 73 -8.40 -5.24 5.04
CA ILE A 73 -9.63 -5.98 4.70
C ILE A 73 -10.67 -5.85 5.80
N HIS A 74 -11.83 -5.32 5.45
CA HIS A 74 -12.91 -4.99 6.40
C HIS A 74 -14.29 -5.17 5.78
N LYS A 75 -15.30 -5.28 6.65
CA LYS A 75 -16.71 -5.16 6.31
C LYS A 75 -17.13 -3.69 6.40
N VAL A 76 -18.38 -3.38 6.03
CA VAL A 76 -18.94 -2.02 6.23
C VAL A 76 -18.63 -1.51 7.64
N HIS A 77 -17.96 -0.38 7.74
CA HIS A 77 -17.50 0.22 9.00
C HIS A 77 -18.09 1.62 9.16
N ASN A 78 -18.95 1.81 10.16
CA ASN A 78 -19.57 3.12 10.48
C ASN A 78 -20.19 3.86 9.27
N GLY A 79 -20.81 3.11 8.34
CA GLY A 79 -21.38 3.68 7.11
C GLY A 79 -20.37 3.92 5.98
N TYR A 80 -19.10 3.60 6.20
CA TYR A 80 -18.08 3.55 5.16
C TYR A 80 -18.17 2.22 4.38
N PHE A 81 -17.66 2.19 3.17
CA PHE A 81 -17.61 1.02 2.29
C PHE A 81 -17.14 -0.26 3.00
N ASP A 82 -17.45 -1.41 2.46
CA ASP A 82 -16.62 -2.59 2.68
C ASP A 82 -15.41 -2.57 1.73
N SER A 83 -14.44 -3.47 1.95
CA SER A 83 -13.22 -3.50 1.14
C SER A 83 -13.47 -3.66 -0.35
N LYS A 84 -14.51 -4.42 -0.75
CA LYS A 84 -14.81 -4.65 -2.16
C LYS A 84 -15.29 -3.37 -2.84
N ASP A 85 -16.20 -2.65 -2.18
CA ASP A 85 -16.77 -1.42 -2.70
C ASP A 85 -15.75 -0.27 -2.64
N GLU A 86 -14.90 -0.22 -1.61
CA GLU A 86 -13.79 0.74 -1.52
C GLU A 86 -12.80 0.55 -2.68
N ILE A 87 -12.38 -0.68 -2.94
CA ILE A 87 -11.48 -1.03 -4.04
C ILE A 87 -12.11 -0.66 -5.39
N ASP A 88 -13.39 -0.98 -5.57
CA ASP A 88 -14.11 -0.66 -6.80
C ASP A 88 -14.18 0.85 -7.05
N ALA A 89 -14.50 1.63 -6.02
CA ALA A 89 -14.53 3.09 -6.10
C ALA A 89 -13.14 3.69 -6.38
N ALA A 90 -12.07 3.15 -5.78
CA ALA A 90 -10.72 3.60 -6.03
C ALA A 90 -10.24 3.32 -7.46
N VAL A 91 -10.58 2.15 -8.02
CA VAL A 91 -10.30 1.79 -9.42
C VAL A 91 -11.06 2.71 -10.37
N GLU A 92 -12.35 2.93 -10.13
CA GLU A 92 -13.19 3.85 -10.91
C GLU A 92 -12.62 5.28 -10.89
N ALA A 93 -12.20 5.74 -9.72
CA ALA A 93 -11.63 7.09 -9.53
C ALA A 93 -10.30 7.30 -10.25
N GLY A 94 -9.58 6.23 -10.61
CA GLY A 94 -8.37 6.34 -11.41
C GLY A 94 -7.09 5.79 -10.82
N ALA A 95 -7.15 4.99 -9.74
CA ALA A 95 -5.99 4.31 -9.19
C ALA A 95 -5.29 3.44 -10.25
N ASP A 96 -3.97 3.48 -10.29
CA ASP A 96 -3.13 2.66 -11.17
C ASP A 96 -2.49 1.50 -10.40
N ILE A 97 -2.30 1.68 -9.09
CA ILE A 97 -1.77 0.69 -8.14
C ILE A 97 -2.63 0.77 -6.87
N LEU A 98 -3.07 -0.38 -6.36
CA LEU A 98 -3.72 -0.47 -5.06
C LEU A 98 -2.78 -1.15 -4.06
N MET A 99 -2.66 -0.57 -2.86
CA MET A 99 -1.83 -1.08 -1.79
C MET A 99 -2.69 -1.56 -0.63
N LEU A 100 -2.54 -2.85 -0.27
CA LEU A 100 -3.18 -3.45 0.90
C LEU A 100 -2.27 -3.28 2.13
N PRO A 101 -2.68 -2.53 3.16
CA PRO A 101 -1.96 -2.43 4.41
C PRO A 101 -2.38 -3.51 5.42
N PHE A 102 -1.62 -3.68 6.45
CA PHE A 102 -1.94 -4.31 7.74
C PHE A 102 -2.68 -5.64 7.67
N PHE A 103 -2.34 -6.48 6.69
CA PHE A 103 -2.90 -7.83 6.58
C PHE A 103 -2.14 -8.82 7.47
N HIS A 104 -2.85 -9.85 7.94
CA HIS A 104 -2.35 -10.88 8.87
C HIS A 104 -2.45 -12.30 8.29
N THR A 105 -3.22 -12.50 7.24
CA THR A 105 -3.54 -13.83 6.69
C THR A 105 -3.38 -13.88 5.19
N VAL A 106 -3.13 -15.10 4.67
CA VAL A 106 -3.12 -15.37 3.23
C VAL A 106 -4.49 -15.13 2.59
N GLN A 107 -5.57 -15.34 3.38
CA GLN A 107 -6.93 -15.13 2.88
C GLN A 107 -7.21 -13.67 2.58
N GLU A 108 -6.79 -12.74 3.45
CA GLU A 108 -6.93 -11.29 3.20
C GLU A 108 -6.21 -10.86 1.92
N VAL A 109 -5.02 -11.41 1.66
CA VAL A 109 -4.29 -11.17 0.41
C VAL A 109 -5.05 -11.74 -0.80
N THR A 110 -5.62 -12.94 -0.67
CA THR A 110 -6.39 -13.58 -1.74
C THR A 110 -7.65 -12.78 -2.06
N ASP A 111 -8.37 -12.32 -1.03
CA ASP A 111 -9.57 -11.51 -1.19
C ASP A 111 -9.24 -10.17 -1.85
N PHE A 112 -8.18 -9.49 -1.40
CA PHE A 112 -7.70 -8.24 -2.00
C PHE A 112 -7.40 -8.39 -3.49
N VAL A 113 -6.58 -9.37 -3.84
CA VAL A 113 -6.22 -9.64 -5.25
C VAL A 113 -7.47 -9.95 -6.09
N GLY A 114 -8.41 -10.72 -5.52
CA GLY A 114 -9.69 -11.03 -6.15
C GLY A 114 -10.51 -9.78 -6.43
N TYR A 115 -10.68 -8.91 -5.44
CA TYR A 115 -11.43 -7.65 -5.59
C TYR A 115 -10.79 -6.71 -6.61
N VAL A 116 -9.46 -6.56 -6.59
CA VAL A 116 -8.73 -5.75 -7.60
C VAL A 116 -8.92 -6.30 -9.00
N LYS A 117 -8.83 -7.61 -9.17
CA LYS A 117 -9.05 -8.28 -10.47
C LYS A 117 -10.46 -8.07 -11.01
N ASP A 118 -11.47 -8.25 -10.15
CA ASP A 118 -12.88 -8.09 -10.54
C ASP A 118 -13.18 -6.64 -10.92
N SER A 119 -12.71 -5.68 -10.12
CA SER A 119 -12.87 -4.26 -10.39
C SER A 119 -12.11 -3.83 -11.66
N SER A 120 -10.88 -4.29 -11.84
CA SER A 120 -10.10 -4.05 -13.06
C SER A 120 -10.86 -4.50 -14.31
N LYS A 121 -11.48 -5.68 -14.26
CA LYS A 121 -12.31 -6.20 -15.35
C LYS A 121 -13.57 -5.36 -15.57
N LYS A 122 -14.27 -5.00 -14.49
CA LYS A 122 -15.51 -4.19 -14.53
C LYS A 122 -15.27 -2.83 -15.19
N HIS A 123 -14.17 -2.16 -14.88
CA HIS A 123 -13.86 -0.82 -15.39
C HIS A 123 -12.95 -0.81 -16.63
N GLY A 124 -12.57 -2.00 -17.16
CA GLY A 124 -11.68 -2.11 -18.32
C GLY A 124 -10.30 -1.49 -18.10
N ARG A 125 -9.80 -1.53 -16.87
CA ARG A 125 -8.51 -0.95 -16.45
C ARG A 125 -7.53 -2.04 -16.04
N LYS A 126 -6.23 -1.78 -16.23
CA LYS A 126 -5.17 -2.62 -15.67
C LYS A 126 -4.65 -1.95 -14.40
N VAL A 127 -5.02 -2.49 -13.24
CA VAL A 127 -4.57 -2.01 -11.93
C VAL A 127 -3.62 -3.04 -11.33
N GLN A 128 -2.48 -2.57 -10.80
CA GLN A 128 -1.48 -3.41 -10.14
C GLN A 128 -1.78 -3.54 -8.64
N THR A 129 -1.39 -4.66 -8.07
CA THR A 129 -1.49 -4.92 -6.63
C THR A 129 -0.15 -4.71 -5.95
N CYS A 130 -0.17 -4.04 -4.82
CA CYS A 130 0.96 -3.87 -3.92
C CYS A 130 0.57 -4.37 -2.52
N LEU A 131 1.39 -5.19 -1.91
CA LEU A 131 1.19 -5.59 -0.51
C LEU A 131 2.12 -4.77 0.39
N LEU A 132 1.58 -4.14 1.43
CA LEU A 132 2.39 -3.46 2.45
C LEU A 132 2.65 -4.45 3.60
N LEU A 133 3.82 -5.11 3.53
CA LEU A 133 4.25 -6.09 4.53
C LEU A 133 4.76 -5.34 5.77
N GLU A 134 3.94 -5.26 6.79
CA GLU A 134 4.21 -4.47 8.00
C GLU A 134 3.73 -5.13 9.30
N THR A 135 3.32 -6.42 9.23
CA THR A 135 2.93 -7.23 10.39
C THR A 135 3.85 -8.42 10.56
N PRO A 136 4.16 -8.87 11.79
CA PRO A 136 4.95 -10.08 12.03
C PRO A 136 4.32 -11.34 11.42
N GLU A 137 2.98 -11.43 11.43
CA GLU A 137 2.24 -12.54 10.85
C GLU A 137 2.46 -12.62 9.34
N ALA A 138 2.39 -11.48 8.64
CA ALA A 138 2.67 -11.42 7.20
C ALA A 138 4.12 -11.83 6.89
N ALA A 139 5.08 -11.45 7.74
CA ALA A 139 6.48 -11.85 7.59
C ALA A 139 6.67 -13.36 7.76
N ILE A 140 5.96 -13.99 8.71
CA ILE A 140 5.98 -15.44 8.93
C ILE A 140 5.34 -16.17 7.75
N LEU A 141 4.21 -15.69 7.25
CA LEU A 141 3.44 -16.30 6.16
C LEU A 141 3.94 -15.92 4.76
N LEU A 142 5.09 -15.23 4.65
CA LEU A 142 5.56 -14.68 3.38
C LEU A 142 5.67 -15.74 2.28
N ASP A 143 6.14 -16.93 2.58
CA ASP A 143 6.29 -18.00 1.57
C ASP A 143 4.95 -18.43 0.98
N GLU A 144 3.88 -18.42 1.77
CA GLU A 144 2.51 -18.73 1.33
C GLU A 144 1.92 -17.54 0.54
N ILE A 145 2.11 -16.33 1.03
CA ILE A 145 1.67 -15.09 0.37
C ILE A 145 2.29 -14.95 -1.03
N LEU A 146 3.58 -15.28 -1.18
CA LEU A 146 4.28 -15.26 -2.45
C LEU A 146 3.79 -16.30 -3.47
N ASN A 147 2.95 -17.23 -3.07
CA ASN A 147 2.28 -18.18 -3.96
C ASN A 147 0.87 -17.71 -4.40
N VAL A 148 0.36 -16.60 -3.84
CA VAL A 148 -0.91 -16.00 -4.29
C VAL A 148 -0.70 -15.38 -5.66
N SER A 149 -1.40 -15.89 -6.66
CA SER A 149 -1.32 -15.37 -8.03
C SER A 149 -1.98 -14.00 -8.15
N GLY A 150 -1.26 -13.04 -8.69
CA GLY A 150 -1.77 -11.67 -8.90
C GLY A 150 -1.22 -10.66 -7.89
N VAL A 151 -0.22 -11.02 -7.10
CA VAL A 151 0.61 -10.08 -6.34
C VAL A 151 1.67 -9.53 -7.28
N ASP A 152 1.60 -8.24 -7.61
CA ASP A 152 2.51 -7.60 -8.56
C ASP A 152 3.76 -7.03 -7.89
N MET A 153 3.67 -6.57 -6.64
CA MET A 153 4.79 -6.00 -5.88
C MET A 153 4.56 -6.06 -4.37
N ILE A 154 5.65 -5.93 -3.61
CA ILE A 154 5.62 -5.88 -2.14
C ILE A 154 6.38 -4.64 -1.67
N HIS A 155 5.80 -3.90 -0.73
CA HIS A 155 6.46 -2.83 -0.01
C HIS A 155 6.60 -3.23 1.46
N ILE A 156 7.80 -3.14 2.04
CA ILE A 156 8.03 -3.44 3.45
C ILE A 156 7.87 -2.16 4.25
N GLY A 157 6.84 -2.12 5.11
CA GLY A 157 6.54 -0.99 6.00
C GLY A 157 7.38 -1.08 7.27
N LEU A 158 8.51 -0.36 7.30
CA LEU A 158 9.47 -0.46 8.41
C LEU A 158 8.90 0.04 9.73
N ASN A 159 8.07 1.09 9.69
CA ASN A 159 7.54 1.71 10.91
C ASN A 159 6.63 0.74 11.68
N ASP A 160 5.57 0.25 11.07
CA ASP A 160 4.62 -0.60 11.79
C ASP A 160 5.22 -1.99 12.08
N LEU A 161 6.08 -2.51 11.19
CA LEU A 161 6.76 -3.79 11.43
C LEU A 161 7.69 -3.73 12.65
N HIS A 162 8.51 -2.68 12.81
CA HIS A 162 9.42 -2.59 13.96
C HIS A 162 8.66 -2.42 15.28
N LEU A 163 7.59 -1.62 15.28
CA LEU A 163 6.73 -1.42 16.45
C LEU A 163 6.06 -2.74 16.86
N ALA A 164 5.47 -3.46 15.91
CA ALA A 164 4.82 -4.74 16.14
C ALA A 164 5.80 -5.83 16.62
N MET A 165 7.07 -5.75 16.24
CA MET A 165 8.14 -6.63 16.71
C MET A 165 8.74 -6.17 18.06
N GLY A 166 8.24 -5.08 18.65
CA GLY A 166 8.74 -4.55 19.93
C GLY A 166 10.14 -3.92 19.84
N MET A 167 10.57 -3.53 18.66
CA MET A 167 11.86 -2.89 18.44
C MET A 167 11.80 -1.40 18.81
N LYS A 168 12.92 -0.85 19.29
CA LYS A 168 13.00 0.55 19.69
C LYS A 168 13.43 1.48 18.56
N PHE A 169 14.06 0.94 17.54
CA PHE A 169 14.62 1.69 16.43
C PHE A 169 14.28 1.03 15.10
N MET A 170 13.63 1.75 14.23
CA MET A 170 13.08 1.23 12.98
C MET A 170 14.15 0.57 12.09
N PHE A 171 15.35 1.16 11.98
CA PHE A 171 16.42 0.60 11.17
C PHE A 171 17.09 -0.65 11.78
N GLN A 172 16.69 -1.06 12.98
CA GLN A 172 17.09 -2.35 13.55
C GLN A 172 16.62 -3.51 12.66
N LEU A 173 15.49 -3.39 11.97
CA LEU A 173 15.03 -4.35 10.97
C LEU A 173 16.08 -4.61 9.86
N LEU A 174 16.86 -3.58 9.50
CA LEU A 174 17.93 -3.70 8.52
C LEU A 174 19.19 -4.33 9.13
N THR A 175 19.59 -3.86 10.32
CA THR A 175 20.83 -4.33 10.98
C THR A 175 20.74 -5.77 11.46
N ASP A 176 19.55 -6.22 11.87
CA ASP A 176 19.29 -7.59 12.32
C ASP A 176 19.04 -8.56 11.14
N GLY A 177 19.11 -8.06 9.90
CA GLY A 177 18.99 -8.86 8.68
C GLY A 177 17.57 -9.32 8.35
N ILE A 178 16.55 -8.80 9.04
CA ILE A 178 15.14 -9.19 8.79
C ILE A 178 14.71 -8.77 7.39
N VAL A 179 14.94 -7.51 7.02
CA VAL A 179 14.62 -7.02 5.67
C VAL A 179 15.39 -7.81 4.60
N GLU A 180 16.65 -8.15 4.85
CA GLU A 180 17.45 -8.97 3.93
C GLU A 180 16.82 -10.36 3.71
N GLN A 181 16.38 -11.02 4.78
CA GLN A 181 15.74 -12.33 4.67
C GLN A 181 14.42 -12.27 3.89
N LEU A 182 13.56 -11.27 4.18
CA LEU A 182 12.31 -11.06 3.47
C LEU A 182 12.56 -10.78 1.97
N THR A 183 13.46 -9.86 1.66
CA THR A 183 13.74 -9.45 0.28
C THR A 183 14.38 -10.57 -0.54
N ARG A 184 15.21 -11.44 0.05
CA ARG A 184 15.73 -12.63 -0.63
C ARG A 184 14.61 -13.57 -1.10
N LYS A 185 13.59 -13.80 -0.27
CA LYS A 185 12.42 -14.63 -0.62
C LYS A 185 11.59 -13.98 -1.74
N ILE A 186 11.35 -12.67 -1.65
CA ILE A 186 10.58 -11.91 -2.63
C ILE A 186 11.29 -11.94 -3.99
N LEU A 187 12.61 -11.67 -4.01
CA LEU A 187 13.41 -11.71 -5.22
C LEU A 187 13.47 -13.09 -5.87
N ALA A 188 13.51 -14.16 -5.06
CA ALA A 188 13.52 -15.54 -5.58
C ALA A 188 12.22 -15.87 -6.36
N LYS A 189 11.12 -15.15 -6.11
CA LYS A 189 9.86 -15.25 -6.87
C LYS A 189 9.78 -14.27 -8.05
N GLY A 190 10.81 -13.44 -8.25
CA GLY A 190 10.82 -12.43 -9.32
C GLY A 190 9.86 -11.26 -9.08
N ILE A 191 9.38 -11.08 -7.84
CA ILE A 191 8.47 -9.99 -7.48
C ILE A 191 9.30 -8.75 -7.14
N PRO A 192 9.01 -7.57 -7.71
CA PRO A 192 9.65 -6.32 -7.32
C PRO A 192 9.26 -5.92 -5.90
N PHE A 193 10.18 -5.31 -5.19
CA PHE A 193 9.93 -4.82 -3.84
C PHE A 193 10.52 -3.44 -3.59
N GLY A 194 9.98 -2.77 -2.58
CA GLY A 194 10.50 -1.57 -1.97
C GLY A 194 10.42 -1.65 -0.45
N PHE A 195 10.94 -0.66 0.22
CA PHE A 195 10.74 -0.48 1.66
C PHE A 195 10.74 1.01 2.00
N GLY A 196 10.06 1.37 3.08
CA GLY A 196 9.93 2.75 3.52
C GLY A 196 9.17 2.85 4.84
N GLY A 197 8.65 4.04 5.13
CA GLY A 197 7.91 4.32 6.36
C GLY A 197 8.72 5.17 7.32
N ILE A 198 9.57 6.02 6.79
CA ILE A 198 10.26 7.07 7.58
C ILE A 198 9.25 8.20 7.74
N ALA A 199 8.73 8.37 8.94
CA ALA A 199 7.91 9.50 9.34
C ALA A 199 8.79 10.59 9.95
#